data_73b4b4bb2ae24a5e1b15708e2bc73785
#
_entry.id   73b4b4bb2ae24a5e1b15708e2bc73785
#
_cell.length_a   1.000
_cell.length_b   1.000
_cell.length_c   1.000
_cell.angle_alpha   90.00
_cell.angle_beta   90.00
_cell.angle_gamma   90.00
#
_symmetry.space_group_name_H-M   'P 1'
#
loop_
_entity.id
_entity.type
_entity.pdbx_description
1 polymer ?
#
loop_
_entity_poly.entity_id
_entity_poly.type
_entity_poly.pdbx_seq_one_letter_code
_entity_poly.pdbx_strand_id
1 'polypeptide(L)'
;MGKVFVFAIGGTGSRVVKALTFLLASGVKINAERVIPIFIDPDKSNGDLNRTLSLLQSYQQIRNSLKAEPDLVSSEKNRFFSADVVNWNQLTQKGDLNEIKTQGFKWEILNSEASTFGEFIDFISLSEEDKILVKSFFSDKDLGLNLEVGFKGNPHIGSIVLNQFVQDEENFNKFANNFNNGDRIFIIGSIFGGTGAAGLPLLIKNLRNMQDGNNSGAIRNSKIGALLAMPYYGVNSQSDSEINSSQFIAKTKAALHYYDRTLKGQVDAMFYIGDDQKKSSNYHYAIGQKEQANHANFIEVASALAVIDFMEMEEFAVESADTTITPYFKEFAVNTLTNNPVSFPNLSDATKRKIAKPMTTFHLAVFFINNYLENAIKKEKPPWLTDGTTKIETTFLSGSFYQKLSSFVADYNIFMEELSNNIARGFRPFKLGIKPSEISHIVTDIEPEKKKIFIGKDMDSEYLTHLMNSVNKNNKFQNTLSPEQKIMYYLNEAMKNGVTEKYSHAMEDAI
;
A
#
# COMPACT_ATOMS: atom_id res chain seq x y z
N MET A 1 -12.36 -3.82 -17.44
CA MET A 1 -11.85 -3.75 -16.06
C MET A 1 -12.39 -2.47 -15.46
N GLY A 2 -12.82 -2.51 -14.18
CA GLY A 2 -13.23 -1.32 -13.44
C GLY A 2 -12.08 -0.72 -12.64
N LYS A 3 -12.34 0.42 -12.02
CA LYS A 3 -11.45 1.05 -11.03
C LYS A 3 -11.58 0.33 -9.67
N VAL A 4 -10.57 0.46 -8.82
CA VAL A 4 -10.67 0.09 -7.41
C VAL A 4 -10.47 1.32 -6.54
N PHE A 5 -11.45 1.59 -5.68
CA PHE A 5 -11.38 2.61 -4.63
C PHE A 5 -10.92 1.93 -3.34
N VAL A 6 -9.73 2.31 -2.87
CA VAL A 6 -9.09 1.70 -1.70
C VAL A 6 -9.18 2.68 -0.53
N PHE A 7 -10.16 2.45 0.35
CA PHE A 7 -10.30 3.24 1.57
C PHE A 7 -9.33 2.75 2.65
N ALA A 8 -8.41 3.60 3.02
CA ALA A 8 -7.38 3.36 4.01
C ALA A 8 -7.71 4.10 5.30
N ILE A 9 -8.19 3.37 6.32
CA ILE A 9 -8.68 3.95 7.56
C ILE A 9 -7.61 3.86 8.66
N GLY A 10 -7.18 5.03 9.16
CA GLY A 10 -6.17 5.15 10.19
C GLY A 10 -4.74 4.80 9.74
N GLY A 11 -3.79 4.80 10.67
CA GLY A 11 -2.38 4.55 10.37
C GLY A 11 -2.10 3.17 9.78
N THR A 12 -2.84 2.12 10.17
CA THR A 12 -2.69 0.77 9.56
C THR A 12 -3.09 0.79 8.10
N GLY A 13 -4.20 1.44 7.74
CA GLY A 13 -4.61 1.61 6.35
C GLY A 13 -3.53 2.32 5.52
N SER A 14 -2.94 3.36 6.08
CA SER A 14 -1.85 4.11 5.43
C SER A 14 -0.62 3.25 5.15
N ARG A 15 -0.19 2.42 6.11
CA ARG A 15 0.96 1.50 5.93
C ARG A 15 0.68 0.41 4.90
N VAL A 16 -0.54 -0.12 4.84
CA VAL A 16 -0.94 -1.08 3.81
C VAL A 16 -0.88 -0.46 2.41
N VAL A 17 -1.35 0.77 2.25
CA VAL A 17 -1.25 1.49 0.96
C VAL A 17 0.22 1.80 0.62
N LYS A 18 1.08 2.09 1.61
CA LYS A 18 2.55 2.20 1.39
C LYS A 18 3.10 0.91 0.78
N ALA A 19 2.79 -0.24 1.37
CA ALA A 19 3.22 -1.55 0.86
C ALA A 19 2.66 -1.83 -0.55
N LEU A 20 1.37 -1.55 -0.79
CA LEU A 20 0.74 -1.66 -2.10
C LEU A 20 1.45 -0.80 -3.15
N THR A 21 1.82 0.43 -2.80
CA THR A 21 2.52 1.34 -3.71
C THR A 21 3.87 0.77 -4.16
N PHE A 22 4.65 0.17 -3.25
CA PHE A 22 5.91 -0.48 -3.62
C PHE A 22 5.72 -1.74 -4.47
N LEU A 23 4.69 -2.55 -4.19
CA LEU A 23 4.35 -3.70 -5.03
C LEU A 23 3.99 -3.25 -6.45
N LEU A 24 3.14 -2.23 -6.59
CA LEU A 24 2.75 -1.69 -7.89
C LEU A 24 3.93 -1.03 -8.62
N ALA A 25 4.83 -0.33 -7.90
CA ALA A 25 6.05 0.23 -8.48
C ALA A 25 6.97 -0.84 -9.04
N SER A 26 7.03 -1.99 -8.39
CA SER A 26 7.84 -3.13 -8.85
C SER A 26 7.24 -3.86 -10.06
N GLY A 27 6.03 -3.49 -10.50
CA GLY A 27 5.36 -4.11 -11.63
C GLY A 27 4.48 -5.31 -11.27
N VAL A 28 4.17 -5.51 -9.98
CA VAL A 28 3.15 -6.48 -9.57
C VAL A 28 1.81 -6.07 -10.19
N LYS A 29 1.16 -7.01 -10.87
CA LYS A 29 -0.10 -6.75 -11.59
C LYS A 29 -1.26 -6.60 -10.64
N ILE A 30 -2.13 -5.67 -10.95
CA ILE A 30 -3.46 -5.55 -10.36
C ILE A 30 -4.50 -5.51 -11.49
N ASN A 31 -5.59 -6.27 -11.33
CA ASN A 31 -6.66 -6.34 -12.31
C ASN A 31 -7.62 -5.13 -12.18
N ALA A 32 -7.08 -3.93 -12.28
CA ALA A 32 -7.83 -2.68 -12.20
C ALA A 32 -7.37 -1.71 -13.29
N GLU A 33 -8.31 -0.93 -13.84
CA GLU A 33 -7.99 0.19 -14.73
C GLU A 33 -7.21 1.26 -13.99
N ARG A 34 -7.69 1.60 -12.78
CA ARG A 34 -7.06 2.59 -11.87
C ARG A 34 -7.18 2.13 -10.44
N VAL A 35 -6.17 2.48 -9.65
CA VAL A 35 -6.16 2.33 -8.19
C VAL A 35 -6.32 3.72 -7.57
N ILE A 36 -7.33 3.88 -6.73
CA ILE A 36 -7.70 5.18 -6.15
C ILE A 36 -7.65 5.07 -4.63
N PRO A 37 -6.50 5.35 -4.00
CA PRO A 37 -6.40 5.40 -2.55
C PRO A 37 -7.16 6.60 -1.97
N ILE A 38 -7.92 6.36 -0.91
CA ILE A 38 -8.66 7.38 -0.16
C ILE A 38 -8.35 7.19 1.33
N PHE A 39 -7.73 8.18 1.95
CA PHE A 39 -7.33 8.10 3.35
C PHE A 39 -8.35 8.79 4.25
N ILE A 40 -8.69 8.08 5.31
CA ILE A 40 -9.57 8.55 6.38
C ILE A 40 -8.80 8.45 7.70
N ASP A 41 -8.29 9.57 8.19
CA ASP A 41 -7.60 9.66 9.47
C ASP A 41 -7.83 11.03 10.10
N PRO A 42 -8.36 11.11 11.34
CA PRO A 42 -8.50 12.39 12.04
C PRO A 42 -7.14 13.03 12.36
N ASP A 43 -6.10 12.24 12.57
CA ASP A 43 -4.74 12.74 12.82
C ASP A 43 -4.08 13.22 11.53
N LYS A 44 -4.21 14.53 11.25
CA LYS A 44 -3.63 15.17 10.05
C LYS A 44 -2.11 15.16 10.06
N SER A 45 -1.49 15.05 11.22
CA SER A 45 -0.02 15.06 11.41
C SER A 45 0.61 13.67 11.50
N ASN A 46 -0.20 12.61 11.40
CA ASN A 46 0.23 11.21 11.45
C ASN A 46 1.42 10.95 10.51
N GLY A 47 2.55 10.49 11.09
CA GLY A 47 3.77 10.27 10.33
C GLY A 47 3.65 9.16 9.29
N ASP A 48 2.92 8.06 9.57
CA ASP A 48 2.69 6.98 8.63
C ASP A 48 1.84 7.44 7.43
N LEU A 49 0.79 8.24 7.70
CA LEU A 49 -0.03 8.83 6.66
C LEU A 49 0.78 9.76 5.75
N ASN A 50 1.52 10.70 6.36
CA ASN A 50 2.25 11.72 5.59
C ASN A 50 3.39 11.12 4.77
N ARG A 51 4.10 10.09 5.28
CA ARG A 51 5.08 9.33 4.50
C ARG A 51 4.44 8.64 3.29
N THR A 52 3.27 8.01 3.48
CA THR A 52 2.55 7.33 2.41
C THR A 52 2.05 8.31 1.34
N LEU A 53 1.54 9.46 1.73
CA LEU A 53 1.11 10.52 0.80
C LEU A 53 2.28 11.05 -0.05
N SER A 54 3.43 11.29 0.58
CA SER A 54 4.65 11.71 -0.14
C SER A 54 5.11 10.65 -1.14
N LEU A 55 5.07 9.38 -0.74
CA LEU A 55 5.40 8.25 -1.62
C LEU A 55 4.48 8.15 -2.83
N LEU A 56 3.16 8.25 -2.61
CA LEU A 56 2.16 8.25 -3.68
C LEU A 56 2.35 9.40 -4.65
N GLN A 57 2.68 10.59 -4.15
CA GLN A 57 2.99 11.74 -4.98
C GLN A 57 4.22 11.48 -5.86
N SER A 58 5.28 10.93 -5.28
CA SER A 58 6.48 10.56 -6.03
C SER A 58 6.18 9.49 -7.09
N TYR A 59 5.39 8.46 -6.73
CA TYR A 59 4.93 7.43 -7.67
C TYR A 59 4.20 8.05 -8.87
N GLN A 60 3.24 8.94 -8.63
CA GLN A 60 2.47 9.58 -9.69
C GLN A 60 3.34 10.46 -10.60
N GLN A 61 4.28 11.23 -10.02
CA GLN A 61 5.18 12.08 -10.79
C GLN A 61 6.09 11.25 -11.70
N ILE A 62 6.67 10.15 -11.18
CA ILE A 62 7.47 9.23 -11.98
C ILE A 62 6.62 8.64 -13.11
N ARG A 63 5.45 8.08 -12.77
CA ARG A 63 4.55 7.49 -13.76
C ARG A 63 4.13 8.49 -14.85
N ASN A 64 3.79 9.72 -14.48
CA ASN A 64 3.35 10.73 -15.44
C ASN A 64 4.46 11.08 -16.45
N SER A 65 5.71 11.10 -16.03
CA SER A 65 6.86 11.27 -16.93
C SER A 65 7.02 10.10 -17.91
N LEU A 66 6.45 8.93 -17.60
CA LEU A 66 6.54 7.72 -18.43
C LEU A 66 5.34 7.53 -19.37
N LYS A 67 4.26 8.32 -19.24
CA LYS A 67 2.98 8.12 -19.96
C LYS A 67 2.95 8.57 -21.42
N ALA A 68 3.96 9.22 -21.94
CA ALA A 68 3.88 9.93 -23.24
C ALA A 68 3.55 9.04 -24.47
N GLU A 69 3.68 7.69 -24.36
CA GLU A 69 3.37 6.76 -25.44
C GLU A 69 2.40 5.66 -24.97
N PRO A 70 1.13 5.64 -25.44
CA PRO A 70 0.14 4.63 -25.06
C PRO A 70 0.59 3.20 -25.35
N ASP A 71 1.30 2.96 -26.43
CA ASP A 71 1.76 1.63 -26.86
C ASP A 71 2.85 1.06 -25.96
N LEU A 72 3.63 1.92 -25.30
CA LEU A 72 4.64 1.54 -24.31
C LEU A 72 4.01 0.98 -23.03
N VAL A 73 2.86 1.51 -22.66
CA VAL A 73 2.15 1.14 -21.43
C VAL A 73 1.26 -0.08 -21.65
N SER A 74 0.74 -0.26 -22.87
CA SER A 74 -0.26 -1.30 -23.19
C SER A 74 0.32 -2.67 -23.50
N SER A 75 1.57 -2.76 -23.98
CA SER A 75 2.11 -4.02 -24.52
C SER A 75 2.73 -4.96 -23.48
N GLU A 76 3.15 -4.47 -22.31
CA GLU A 76 3.76 -5.33 -21.28
C GLU A 76 3.30 -4.98 -19.86
N LYS A 77 2.40 -5.80 -19.35
CA LYS A 77 1.76 -5.67 -18.03
C LYS A 77 2.71 -5.81 -16.81
N ASN A 78 4.01 -5.90 -16.98
CA ASN A 78 5.02 -6.11 -15.93
C ASN A 78 6.10 -5.03 -15.92
N ARG A 79 5.78 -3.79 -16.24
CA ARG A 79 6.73 -2.68 -16.19
C ARG A 79 6.67 -1.94 -14.87
N PHE A 80 7.81 -1.38 -14.46
CA PHE A 80 7.88 -0.52 -13.27
C PHE A 80 6.92 0.67 -13.41
N PHE A 81 6.24 1.02 -12.32
CA PHE A 81 5.28 2.12 -12.27
C PHE A 81 4.14 2.02 -13.30
N SER A 82 3.76 0.81 -13.71
CA SER A 82 2.77 0.60 -14.76
C SER A 82 1.32 0.82 -14.29
N ALA A 83 1.01 0.52 -13.02
CA ALA A 83 -0.33 0.68 -12.48
C ALA A 83 -0.76 2.16 -12.42
N ASP A 84 -1.99 2.46 -12.83
CA ASP A 84 -2.52 3.83 -12.80
C ASP A 84 -3.05 4.15 -11.40
N VAL A 85 -2.17 4.69 -10.54
CA VAL A 85 -2.52 5.15 -9.20
C VAL A 85 -2.82 6.64 -9.27
N VAL A 86 -4.06 7.01 -8.98
CA VAL A 86 -4.53 8.39 -9.07
C VAL A 86 -5.23 8.83 -7.78
N ASN A 87 -5.18 10.11 -7.47
CA ASN A 87 -6.02 10.63 -6.41
C ASN A 87 -7.45 10.88 -6.92
N TRP A 88 -8.43 10.82 -6.02
CA TRP A 88 -9.83 10.93 -6.40
C TRP A 88 -10.23 12.34 -6.88
N ASN A 89 -9.49 13.39 -6.50
CA ASN A 89 -9.70 14.74 -7.02
C ASN A 89 -9.31 14.85 -8.49
N GLN A 90 -8.35 14.06 -8.96
CA GLN A 90 -7.94 14.06 -10.37
C GLN A 90 -8.95 13.40 -11.30
N LEU A 91 -9.89 12.63 -10.77
CA LEU A 91 -10.94 11.99 -11.58
C LEU A 91 -11.92 13.02 -12.15
N THR A 92 -12.09 14.18 -11.50
CA THR A 92 -13.05 15.22 -11.88
C THR A 92 -12.44 16.37 -12.67
N GLN A 93 -11.12 16.53 -12.67
CA GLN A 93 -10.44 17.65 -13.31
C GLN A 93 -9.96 17.28 -14.71
N LYS A 94 -10.55 17.91 -15.73
CA LYS A 94 -10.02 17.98 -17.10
C LYS A 94 -8.89 19.06 -17.16
N GLY A 95 -7.95 19.07 -16.23
CA GLY A 95 -6.94 20.10 -16.11
C GLY A 95 -5.54 19.52 -15.94
N ASP A 96 -4.54 20.37 -16.01
CA ASP A 96 -3.13 20.06 -15.95
C ASP A 96 -2.78 19.12 -14.78
N LEU A 97 -2.40 17.89 -15.11
CA LEU A 97 -2.06 16.82 -14.16
C LEU A 97 -0.76 17.10 -13.37
N ASN A 98 -0.13 18.26 -13.62
CA ASN A 98 1.16 18.63 -13.04
C ASN A 98 1.08 19.13 -11.59
N GLU A 99 -0.09 19.56 -11.11
CA GLU A 99 -0.28 19.89 -9.69
C GLU A 99 -0.85 18.72 -8.91
N ILE A 100 0.01 17.81 -8.52
CA ILE A 100 -0.34 16.69 -7.66
C ILE A 100 -0.35 17.17 -6.21
N LYS A 101 -1.54 17.49 -5.70
CA LYS A 101 -1.70 17.87 -4.30
C LYS A 101 -1.92 16.62 -3.45
N THR A 102 -1.14 16.45 -2.40
CA THR A 102 -1.29 15.34 -1.43
C THR A 102 -2.67 15.30 -0.79
N GLN A 103 -3.32 16.46 -0.63
CA GLN A 103 -4.69 16.60 -0.13
C GLN A 103 -5.73 15.85 -0.99
N GLY A 104 -5.46 15.64 -2.29
CA GLY A 104 -6.39 14.92 -3.17
C GLY A 104 -6.54 13.42 -2.87
N PHE A 105 -5.77 12.86 -1.95
CA PHE A 105 -5.94 11.51 -1.46
C PHE A 105 -6.72 11.41 -0.15
N LYS A 106 -6.91 12.51 0.56
CA LYS A 106 -7.59 12.51 1.86
C LYS A 106 -9.09 12.72 1.69
N TRP A 107 -9.86 11.99 2.49
CA TRP A 107 -11.23 12.34 2.80
C TRP A 107 -11.22 13.06 4.14
N GLU A 108 -11.34 14.37 4.11
CA GLU A 108 -11.28 15.18 5.31
C GLU A 108 -12.56 15.00 6.14
N ILE A 109 -12.39 14.84 7.43
CA ILE A 109 -13.50 14.75 8.38
C ILE A 109 -14.01 16.15 8.63
N LEU A 110 -15.30 16.37 8.47
CA LEU A 110 -15.97 17.65 8.73
C LEU A 110 -15.87 18.03 10.22
N ASN A 111 -15.90 19.34 10.52
CA ASN A 111 -15.91 19.90 11.89
C ASN A 111 -14.71 19.51 12.78
N SER A 112 -13.52 19.51 12.21
CA SER A 112 -12.27 19.27 12.96
C SER A 112 -11.81 20.47 13.82
N GLU A 113 -12.67 21.45 14.11
CA GLU A 113 -12.34 22.60 14.98
C GLU A 113 -12.42 22.23 16.47
N ALA A 114 -13.20 21.21 16.82
CA ALA A 114 -13.28 20.71 18.17
C ALA A 114 -11.99 20.00 18.57
N SER A 115 -11.30 20.51 19.59
CA SER A 115 -10.06 19.92 20.09
C SER A 115 -10.32 18.67 20.93
N THR A 116 -11.46 18.58 21.61
CA THR A 116 -11.82 17.47 22.50
C THR A 116 -13.16 16.84 22.10
N PHE A 117 -13.38 15.60 22.55
CA PHE A 117 -14.63 14.90 22.31
C PHE A 117 -15.81 15.62 22.99
N GLY A 118 -15.61 16.18 24.19
CA GLY A 118 -16.62 16.98 24.88
C GLY A 118 -17.03 18.22 24.11
N GLU A 119 -16.07 18.94 23.51
CA GLU A 119 -16.36 20.07 22.63
C GLU A 119 -17.09 19.62 21.37
N PHE A 120 -16.72 18.49 20.80
CA PHE A 120 -17.32 17.94 19.59
C PHE A 120 -18.83 17.64 19.75
N ILE A 121 -19.23 17.11 20.91
CA ILE A 121 -20.64 16.83 21.22
C ILE A 121 -21.35 18.01 21.87
N ASP A 122 -20.70 19.18 21.96
CA ASP A 122 -21.19 20.37 22.66
C ASP A 122 -21.69 20.08 24.08
N PHE A 123 -20.91 19.28 24.84
CA PHE A 123 -21.28 18.78 26.16
C PHE A 123 -21.67 19.89 27.14
N ILE A 124 -21.04 21.08 27.04
CA ILE A 124 -21.28 22.19 27.95
C ILE A 124 -22.70 22.74 27.78
N SER A 125 -23.22 22.77 26.56
CA SER A 125 -24.54 23.32 26.21
C SER A 125 -25.70 22.37 26.44
N LEU A 126 -25.43 21.08 26.77
CA LEU A 126 -26.46 20.08 27.03
C LEU A 126 -27.28 20.39 28.30
N SER A 127 -28.51 19.92 28.34
CA SER A 127 -29.31 19.92 29.56
C SER A 127 -28.63 19.09 30.65
N GLU A 128 -29.00 19.32 31.94
CA GLU A 128 -28.41 18.52 33.04
C GLU A 128 -28.79 17.03 32.93
N GLU A 129 -30.01 16.73 32.44
CA GLU A 129 -30.47 15.37 32.18
C GLU A 129 -29.62 14.69 31.10
N ASP A 130 -29.33 15.41 29.99
CA ASP A 130 -28.50 14.91 28.90
C ASP A 130 -27.04 14.74 29.34
N LYS A 131 -26.53 15.65 30.16
CA LYS A 131 -25.17 15.52 30.74
C LYS A 131 -25.04 14.27 31.59
N ILE A 132 -26.07 13.94 32.41
CA ILE A 132 -26.10 12.71 33.20
C ILE A 132 -26.11 11.49 32.28
N LEU A 133 -26.91 11.54 31.21
CA LEU A 133 -26.97 10.45 30.22
C LEU A 133 -25.62 10.26 29.54
N VAL A 134 -25.00 11.33 29.04
CA VAL A 134 -23.69 11.28 28.42
C VAL A 134 -22.63 10.73 29.38
N LYS A 135 -22.62 11.18 30.65
CA LYS A 135 -21.67 10.70 31.66
C LYS A 135 -21.90 9.23 32.06
N SER A 136 -23.06 8.65 31.77
CA SER A 136 -23.30 7.21 31.96
C SER A 136 -22.58 6.34 30.89
N PHE A 137 -22.23 6.91 29.73
CA PHE A 137 -21.53 6.24 28.63
C PHE A 137 -20.06 6.65 28.51
N PHE A 138 -19.73 7.88 28.90
CA PHE A 138 -18.42 8.48 28.71
C PHE A 138 -17.89 9.05 30.02
N SER A 139 -16.69 8.66 30.40
CA SER A 139 -15.98 9.24 31.55
C SER A 139 -15.51 10.67 31.27
N ASP A 140 -15.17 11.43 32.31
CA ASP A 140 -14.58 12.76 32.16
C ASP A 140 -13.28 12.71 31.32
N LYS A 141 -12.57 11.58 31.36
CA LYS A 141 -11.39 11.32 30.55
C LYS A 141 -11.74 11.13 29.06
N ASP A 142 -12.82 10.45 28.75
CA ASP A 142 -13.32 10.30 27.37
C ASP A 142 -13.75 11.67 26.84
N LEU A 143 -14.44 12.47 27.62
CA LEU A 143 -14.86 13.82 27.22
C LEU A 143 -13.66 14.75 26.97
N GLY A 144 -12.56 14.58 27.74
CA GLY A 144 -11.30 15.30 27.55
C GLY A 144 -10.39 14.73 26.45
N LEU A 145 -10.79 13.69 25.72
CA LEU A 145 -9.98 13.07 24.68
C LEU A 145 -9.69 14.06 23.56
N ASN A 146 -8.39 14.32 23.30
CA ASN A 146 -7.97 15.14 22.17
C ASN A 146 -8.18 14.39 20.86
N LEU A 147 -9.03 14.95 19.97
CA LEU A 147 -9.39 14.36 18.68
C LEU A 147 -8.34 14.59 17.59
N GLU A 148 -7.45 15.58 17.77
CA GLU A 148 -6.39 15.88 16.78
C GLU A 148 -5.35 14.75 16.63
N VAL A 149 -5.24 13.90 17.64
CA VAL A 149 -4.31 12.75 17.67
C VAL A 149 -5.01 11.41 17.45
N GLY A 150 -6.20 11.44 16.86
CA GLY A 150 -7.03 10.26 16.67
C GLY A 150 -7.75 9.80 17.93
N PHE A 151 -8.34 8.60 17.90
CA PHE A 151 -9.24 8.14 18.97
C PHE A 151 -8.54 7.32 20.05
N LYS A 152 -7.22 7.23 20.04
CA LYS A 152 -6.38 6.54 21.05
C LYS A 152 -6.92 5.17 21.49
N GLY A 153 -7.38 4.38 20.52
CA GLY A 153 -7.94 3.06 20.77
C GLY A 153 -9.35 3.04 21.36
N ASN A 154 -10.12 4.14 21.25
CA ASN A 154 -11.52 4.25 21.70
C ASN A 154 -12.49 4.23 20.50
N PRO A 155 -12.88 3.04 20.00
CA PRO A 155 -13.74 2.93 18.82
C PRO A 155 -15.16 3.47 19.04
N HIS A 156 -15.65 3.51 20.27
CA HIS A 156 -16.97 4.08 20.60
C HIS A 156 -16.98 5.61 20.35
N ILE A 157 -15.94 6.34 20.73
CA ILE A 157 -15.77 7.76 20.42
C ILE A 157 -15.59 7.92 18.90
N GLY A 158 -14.72 7.10 18.30
CA GLY A 158 -14.51 7.10 16.87
C GLY A 158 -15.80 6.89 16.06
N SER A 159 -16.70 6.04 16.52
CA SER A 159 -18.00 5.80 15.85
C SER A 159 -18.88 7.04 15.86
N ILE A 160 -18.88 7.82 16.94
CA ILE A 160 -19.67 9.05 17.02
C ILE A 160 -19.06 10.12 16.10
N VAL A 161 -17.74 10.34 16.19
CA VAL A 161 -17.08 11.37 15.39
C VAL A 161 -17.15 11.04 13.90
N LEU A 162 -16.88 9.80 13.51
CA LEU A 162 -16.91 9.37 12.10
C LEU A 162 -18.34 9.22 11.55
N ASN A 163 -19.38 9.25 12.39
CA ASN A 163 -20.76 9.26 11.91
C ASN A 163 -21.09 10.52 11.10
N GLN A 164 -20.26 11.57 11.18
CA GLN A 164 -20.34 12.75 10.29
C GLN A 164 -20.19 12.39 8.81
N PHE A 165 -19.59 11.24 8.46
CA PHE A 165 -19.58 10.79 7.08
C PHE A 165 -20.96 10.71 6.45
N VAL A 166 -22.02 10.43 7.24
CA VAL A 166 -23.40 10.43 6.75
C VAL A 166 -23.83 11.83 6.28
N GLN A 167 -23.26 12.86 6.87
CA GLN A 167 -23.60 14.28 6.60
C GLN A 167 -22.68 14.93 5.56
N ASP A 168 -21.63 14.25 5.13
CA ASP A 168 -20.65 14.76 4.16
C ASP A 168 -21.15 14.53 2.73
N GLU A 169 -22.25 15.21 2.38
CA GLU A 169 -22.86 15.13 1.06
C GLU A 169 -21.90 15.53 -0.06
N GLU A 170 -21.01 16.49 0.17
CA GLU A 170 -20.07 16.98 -0.85
C GLU A 170 -19.09 15.88 -1.26
N ASN A 171 -18.40 15.26 -0.30
CA ASN A 171 -17.43 14.21 -0.58
C ASN A 171 -18.10 12.92 -1.09
N PHE A 172 -19.27 12.55 -0.54
CA PHE A 172 -20.04 11.43 -1.06
C PHE A 172 -20.53 11.65 -2.49
N ASN A 173 -21.04 12.82 -2.82
CA ASN A 173 -21.43 13.16 -4.19
C ASN A 173 -20.25 13.15 -5.15
N LYS A 174 -19.09 13.67 -4.72
CA LYS A 174 -17.86 13.64 -5.49
C LYS A 174 -17.39 12.21 -5.73
N PHE A 175 -17.43 11.34 -4.72
CA PHE A 175 -17.15 9.92 -4.85
C PHE A 175 -18.13 9.26 -5.83
N ALA A 176 -19.45 9.46 -5.64
CA ALA A 176 -20.50 8.88 -6.46
C ALA A 176 -20.39 9.27 -7.93
N ASN A 177 -20.11 10.54 -8.22
CA ASN A 177 -19.94 11.03 -9.60
C ASN A 177 -18.77 10.38 -10.34
N ASN A 178 -17.80 9.81 -9.61
CA ASN A 178 -16.63 9.15 -10.17
C ASN A 178 -16.73 7.62 -10.18
N PHE A 179 -17.78 7.07 -9.59
CA PHE A 179 -17.99 5.63 -9.49
C PHE A 179 -18.85 5.12 -10.65
N ASN A 180 -18.43 4.04 -11.31
CA ASN A 180 -19.12 3.44 -12.44
C ASN A 180 -19.48 1.98 -12.16
N ASN A 181 -20.39 1.44 -12.96
CA ASN A 181 -20.67 0.00 -12.94
C ASN A 181 -19.40 -0.79 -13.25
N GLY A 182 -19.12 -1.81 -12.45
CA GLY A 182 -17.91 -2.63 -12.57
C GLY A 182 -16.73 -2.13 -11.75
N ASP A 183 -16.80 -0.94 -11.15
CA ASP A 183 -15.85 -0.49 -10.16
C ASP A 183 -16.03 -1.28 -8.85
N ARG A 184 -14.94 -1.43 -8.10
CA ARG A 184 -14.92 -2.16 -6.82
C ARG A 184 -14.45 -1.27 -5.69
N ILE A 185 -14.85 -1.61 -4.47
CA ILE A 185 -14.45 -0.91 -3.25
C ILE A 185 -13.68 -1.88 -2.37
N PHE A 186 -12.53 -1.46 -1.85
CA PHE A 186 -11.77 -2.20 -0.86
C PHE A 186 -11.48 -1.33 0.35
N ILE A 187 -11.85 -1.80 1.54
CA ILE A 187 -11.77 -1.01 2.77
C ILE A 187 -10.78 -1.67 3.73
N ILE A 188 -9.81 -0.91 4.20
CA ILE A 188 -8.71 -1.39 5.06
C ILE A 188 -8.80 -0.70 6.41
N GLY A 189 -8.85 -1.48 7.47
CA GLY A 189 -8.82 -0.97 8.84
C GLY A 189 -8.26 -1.99 9.83
N SER A 190 -7.75 -1.52 10.96
CA SER A 190 -7.39 -2.39 12.08
C SER A 190 -8.60 -2.59 12.99
N ILE A 191 -8.81 -3.82 13.46
CA ILE A 191 -9.92 -4.13 14.36
C ILE A 191 -9.68 -3.70 15.82
N PHE A 192 -8.43 -3.46 16.19
CA PHE A 192 -8.01 -3.15 17.56
C PHE A 192 -7.69 -1.66 17.79
N GLY A 193 -7.60 -0.88 16.70
CA GLY A 193 -7.38 0.58 16.77
C GLY A 193 -8.68 1.36 16.97
N GLY A 194 -8.56 2.66 17.29
CA GLY A 194 -9.72 3.54 17.45
C GLY A 194 -10.39 3.88 16.12
N THR A 195 -9.61 4.39 15.16
CA THR A 195 -10.12 4.91 13.88
C THR A 195 -10.56 3.77 12.95
N GLY A 196 -9.71 2.73 12.79
CA GLY A 196 -10.02 1.60 11.90
C GLY A 196 -11.23 0.80 12.36
N ALA A 197 -11.29 0.46 13.66
CA ALA A 197 -12.37 -0.33 14.22
C ALA A 197 -13.74 0.38 14.19
N ALA A 198 -13.74 1.70 14.29
CA ALA A 198 -14.95 2.52 14.19
C ALA A 198 -15.37 2.79 12.74
N GLY A 199 -14.41 3.22 11.92
CA GLY A 199 -14.68 3.73 10.58
C GLY A 199 -15.04 2.65 9.56
N LEU A 200 -14.44 1.46 9.65
CA LEU A 200 -14.67 0.39 8.68
C LEU A 200 -16.14 -0.04 8.59
N PRO A 201 -16.80 -0.47 9.69
CA PRO A 201 -18.20 -0.88 9.63
C PRO A 201 -19.13 0.28 9.28
N LEU A 202 -18.83 1.47 9.75
CA LEU A 202 -19.62 2.66 9.48
C LEU A 202 -19.60 3.02 8.00
N LEU A 203 -18.42 3.02 7.38
CA LEU A 203 -18.26 3.32 5.95
C LEU A 203 -18.99 2.29 5.08
N ILE A 204 -18.86 0.99 5.38
CA ILE A 204 -19.58 -0.07 4.65
C ILE A 204 -21.08 0.15 4.71
N LYS A 205 -21.62 0.41 5.91
CA LYS A 205 -23.04 0.68 6.10
C LYS A 205 -23.51 1.89 5.29
N ASN A 206 -22.74 2.98 5.31
CA ASN A 206 -23.09 4.19 4.57
C ASN A 206 -23.07 3.96 3.06
N LEU A 207 -22.07 3.26 2.53
CA LEU A 207 -22.00 2.91 1.11
C LEU A 207 -23.18 2.03 0.66
N ARG A 208 -23.57 1.05 1.47
CA ARG A 208 -24.73 0.18 1.17
C ARG A 208 -26.08 0.86 1.30
N ASN A 209 -26.19 1.85 2.16
CA ASN A 209 -27.44 2.59 2.40
C ASN A 209 -27.53 3.91 1.63
N MET A 210 -26.57 4.22 0.79
CA MET A 210 -26.53 5.46 0.01
C MET A 210 -27.78 5.58 -0.87
N GLN A 211 -28.60 6.60 -0.64
CA GLN A 211 -29.84 6.82 -1.39
C GLN A 211 -29.71 7.94 -2.40
N ASP A 212 -28.97 8.97 -2.07
CA ASP A 212 -28.84 10.20 -2.85
C ASP A 212 -27.55 10.20 -3.67
N GLY A 213 -27.57 10.96 -4.76
CA GLY A 213 -26.43 11.17 -5.65
C GLY A 213 -26.47 10.34 -6.93
N ASN A 214 -25.80 10.85 -7.95
CA ASN A 214 -25.60 10.12 -9.22
C ASN A 214 -24.83 8.82 -8.93
N ASN A 215 -25.22 7.73 -9.59
CA ASN A 215 -24.58 6.42 -9.43
C ASN A 215 -24.70 5.76 -8.04
N SER A 216 -25.54 6.25 -7.13
CA SER A 216 -25.76 5.62 -5.83
C SER A 216 -26.15 4.13 -5.93
N GLY A 217 -26.95 3.78 -6.95
CA GLY A 217 -27.30 2.39 -7.24
C GLY A 217 -26.07 1.53 -7.62
N ALA A 218 -25.12 2.07 -8.39
CA ALA A 218 -23.89 1.38 -8.74
C ALA A 218 -23.02 1.13 -7.50
N ILE A 219 -22.95 2.08 -6.58
CA ILE A 219 -22.20 1.95 -5.31
C ILE A 219 -22.84 0.90 -4.40
N ARG A 220 -24.16 0.98 -4.18
CA ARG A 220 -24.88 -0.01 -3.35
C ARG A 220 -24.70 -1.45 -3.83
N ASN A 221 -24.66 -1.64 -5.15
CA ASN A 221 -24.55 -2.96 -5.78
C ASN A 221 -23.09 -3.34 -6.11
N SER A 222 -22.12 -2.49 -5.79
CA SER A 222 -20.71 -2.76 -6.06
C SER A 222 -20.19 -3.93 -5.24
N LYS A 223 -19.11 -4.55 -5.72
CA LYS A 223 -18.36 -5.51 -4.94
C LYS A 223 -17.51 -4.79 -3.90
N ILE A 224 -17.75 -5.11 -2.62
CA ILE A 224 -17.01 -4.55 -1.47
C ILE A 224 -16.16 -5.64 -0.83
N GLY A 225 -14.84 -5.45 -0.86
CA GLY A 225 -13.88 -6.18 -0.04
C GLY A 225 -13.56 -5.41 1.24
N ALA A 226 -13.38 -6.10 2.34
CA ALA A 226 -12.93 -5.51 3.58
C ALA A 226 -11.75 -6.28 4.16
N LEU A 227 -10.73 -5.56 4.61
CA LEU A 227 -9.57 -6.11 5.30
C LEU A 227 -9.56 -5.65 6.74
N LEU A 228 -9.56 -6.63 7.64
CA LEU A 228 -9.38 -6.44 9.06
C LEU A 228 -7.96 -6.85 9.45
N ALA A 229 -7.11 -5.85 9.70
CA ALA A 229 -5.84 -6.12 10.35
C ALA A 229 -6.11 -6.50 11.81
N MET A 230 -5.92 -7.78 12.10
CA MET A 230 -5.96 -8.33 13.44
C MET A 230 -4.72 -7.88 14.22
N PRO A 231 -4.71 -7.98 15.56
CA PRO A 231 -3.51 -7.66 16.32
C PRO A 231 -2.30 -8.45 15.81
N TYR A 232 -1.22 -7.75 15.48
CA TYR A 232 0.01 -8.35 14.95
C TYR A 232 1.28 -7.80 15.60
N TYR A 233 1.14 -6.94 16.60
CA TYR A 233 2.24 -6.45 17.43
C TYR A 233 1.79 -6.23 18.87
N GLY A 234 2.74 -6.24 19.79
CA GLY A 234 2.55 -5.83 21.17
C GLY A 234 2.91 -4.36 21.36
N VAL A 235 2.41 -3.75 22.43
CA VAL A 235 2.76 -2.40 22.85
C VAL A 235 3.40 -2.47 24.22
N ASN A 236 4.58 -1.82 24.39
CA ASN A 236 5.16 -1.65 25.72
C ASN A 236 4.27 -0.70 26.52
N SER A 237 3.68 -1.20 27.59
CA SER A 237 2.97 -0.36 28.56
C SER A 237 3.99 0.53 29.27
N GLN A 238 4.01 1.82 28.93
CA GLN A 238 4.52 2.82 29.86
C GLN A 238 3.51 2.94 31.00
N SER A 239 3.96 3.26 32.22
CA SER A 239 3.15 3.33 33.45
C SER A 239 1.86 4.17 33.32
N ASP A 240 1.78 5.05 32.32
CA ASP A 240 0.65 5.93 32.05
C ASP A 240 -0.12 5.61 30.75
N SER A 241 0.24 4.54 30.01
CA SER A 241 -0.48 4.21 28.78
C SER A 241 -1.67 3.31 29.05
N GLU A 242 -2.83 3.73 28.60
CA GLU A 242 -4.09 2.96 28.66
C GLU A 242 -4.14 1.79 27.69
N ILE A 243 -3.19 1.72 26.79
CA ILE A 243 -3.15 0.71 25.75
C ILE A 243 -2.18 -0.38 26.16
N ASN A 244 -2.69 -1.58 26.43
CA ASN A 244 -1.88 -2.77 26.63
C ASN A 244 -2.32 -3.91 25.70
N SER A 245 -1.43 -4.85 25.44
CA SER A 245 -1.67 -5.96 24.52
C SER A 245 -2.86 -6.85 24.92
N SER A 246 -3.17 -6.96 26.20
CA SER A 246 -4.34 -7.74 26.68
C SER A 246 -5.66 -7.09 26.30
N GLN A 247 -5.72 -5.76 26.28
CA GLN A 247 -6.90 -5.01 25.84
C GLN A 247 -7.13 -5.18 24.32
N PHE A 248 -6.10 -5.34 23.52
CA PHE A 248 -6.24 -5.60 22.09
C PHE A 248 -7.07 -6.85 21.83
N ILE A 249 -6.80 -7.94 22.56
CA ILE A 249 -7.54 -9.21 22.40
C ILE A 249 -9.01 -9.03 22.81
N ALA A 250 -9.27 -8.36 23.92
CA ALA A 250 -10.64 -8.13 24.40
C ALA A 250 -11.42 -7.24 23.42
N LYS A 251 -10.82 -6.14 22.96
CA LYS A 251 -11.42 -5.23 21.97
C LYS A 251 -11.66 -5.95 20.64
N THR A 252 -10.72 -6.79 20.20
CA THR A 252 -10.85 -7.59 18.98
C THR A 252 -12.04 -8.54 19.06
N LYS A 253 -12.22 -9.26 20.17
CA LYS A 253 -13.37 -10.16 20.35
C LYS A 253 -14.70 -9.41 20.32
N ALA A 254 -14.78 -8.28 21.02
CA ALA A 254 -15.97 -7.44 21.02
C ALA A 254 -16.28 -6.88 19.62
N ALA A 255 -15.28 -6.42 18.91
CA ALA A 255 -15.42 -5.90 17.55
C ALA A 255 -15.84 -7.00 16.56
N LEU A 256 -15.27 -8.21 16.63
CA LEU A 256 -15.68 -9.34 15.79
C LEU A 256 -17.15 -9.71 16.00
N HIS A 257 -17.58 -9.72 17.26
CA HIS A 257 -19.00 -9.98 17.57
C HIS A 257 -19.94 -8.90 17.04
N TYR A 258 -19.52 -7.64 17.10
CA TYR A 258 -20.25 -6.52 16.51
C TYR A 258 -20.30 -6.63 14.98
N TYR A 259 -19.18 -6.96 14.33
CA TYR A 259 -19.08 -7.06 12.87
C TYR A 259 -19.90 -8.24 12.31
N ASP A 260 -19.89 -9.37 12.99
CA ASP A 260 -20.73 -10.52 12.62
C ASP A 260 -22.22 -10.14 12.52
N ARG A 261 -22.67 -9.26 13.40
CA ARG A 261 -24.06 -8.78 13.39
C ARG A 261 -24.33 -7.66 12.40
N THR A 262 -23.37 -6.77 12.18
CA THR A 262 -23.59 -5.51 11.45
C THR A 262 -23.15 -5.57 9.99
N LEU A 263 -22.17 -6.41 9.65
CA LEU A 263 -21.63 -6.51 8.30
C LEU A 263 -22.15 -7.72 7.52
N LYS A 264 -22.98 -8.56 8.13
CA LYS A 264 -23.59 -9.70 7.45
C LYS A 264 -24.40 -9.23 6.24
N GLY A 265 -24.09 -9.78 5.06
CA GLY A 265 -24.73 -9.41 3.80
C GLY A 265 -24.31 -8.07 3.21
N GLN A 266 -23.34 -7.36 3.82
CA GLN A 266 -22.91 -6.04 3.34
C GLN A 266 -21.54 -6.05 2.65
N VAL A 267 -20.75 -7.11 2.81
CA VAL A 267 -19.43 -7.28 2.18
C VAL A 267 -19.40 -8.55 1.34
N ASP A 268 -18.69 -8.50 0.22
CA ASP A 268 -18.56 -9.64 -0.70
C ASP A 268 -17.32 -10.49 -0.36
N ALA A 269 -16.27 -9.89 0.15
CA ALA A 269 -15.08 -10.60 0.61
C ALA A 269 -14.52 -9.97 1.90
N MET A 270 -14.17 -10.82 2.86
CA MET A 270 -13.60 -10.42 4.14
C MET A 270 -12.24 -11.07 4.34
N PHE A 271 -11.22 -10.25 4.53
CA PHE A 271 -9.84 -10.69 4.74
C PHE A 271 -9.45 -10.44 6.20
N TYR A 272 -9.00 -11.48 6.88
CA TYR A 272 -8.48 -11.42 8.24
C TYR A 272 -6.98 -11.67 8.20
N ILE A 273 -6.19 -10.66 8.55
CA ILE A 273 -4.73 -10.75 8.49
C ILE A 273 -4.15 -10.32 9.83
N GLY A 274 -3.38 -11.21 10.45
CA GLY A 274 -2.78 -10.99 11.75
C GLY A 274 -1.58 -11.89 12.00
N ASP A 275 -1.00 -11.77 13.19
CA ASP A 275 0.11 -12.61 13.63
C ASP A 275 0.01 -12.90 15.14
N ASP A 276 0.81 -13.84 15.62
CA ASP A 276 0.88 -14.19 17.04
C ASP A 276 1.57 -13.08 17.84
N GLN A 277 0.80 -12.38 18.66
CA GLN A 277 1.30 -11.30 19.52
C GLN A 277 2.36 -11.76 20.54
N LYS A 278 2.37 -13.04 20.97
CA LYS A 278 3.33 -13.54 21.93
C LYS A 278 4.77 -13.58 21.39
N LYS A 279 4.90 -13.58 20.05
CA LYS A 279 6.18 -13.56 19.35
C LYS A 279 6.53 -12.17 18.81
N SER A 280 5.61 -11.21 18.91
CA SER A 280 5.83 -9.88 18.37
C SER A 280 6.69 -9.04 19.29
N SER A 281 7.60 -8.26 18.72
CA SER A 281 8.28 -7.19 19.46
C SER A 281 7.26 -6.16 19.90
N ASN A 282 7.48 -5.63 21.09
CA ASN A 282 6.68 -4.52 21.54
C ASN A 282 7.14 -3.25 20.81
N TYR A 283 6.23 -2.63 20.09
CA TYR A 283 6.48 -1.30 19.53
C TYR A 283 6.45 -0.24 20.64
N HIS A 284 7.24 0.81 20.46
CA HIS A 284 7.06 2.00 21.27
C HIS A 284 5.68 2.59 20.99
N TYR A 285 4.91 2.81 22.06
CA TYR A 285 3.63 3.50 21.93
C TYR A 285 3.89 4.96 21.58
N ALA A 286 3.47 5.36 20.39
CA ALA A 286 3.39 6.77 20.01
C ALA A 286 1.94 7.23 20.14
N ILE A 287 1.75 8.38 20.81
CA ILE A 287 0.42 8.96 21.05
C ILE A 287 -0.30 9.37 19.75
N GLY A 288 0.41 9.44 18.65
CA GLY A 288 -0.01 9.90 17.35
C GLY A 288 0.96 10.93 16.80
N GLN A 289 0.53 11.74 15.83
CA GLN A 289 1.33 12.79 15.20
C GLN A 289 2.58 12.26 14.46
N LYS A 290 3.61 13.10 14.33
CA LYS A 290 4.86 12.78 13.62
C LYS A 290 5.64 11.60 14.23
N GLU A 291 5.43 11.35 15.50
CA GLU A 291 6.10 10.25 16.22
C GLU A 291 5.53 8.88 15.89
N GLN A 292 4.33 8.83 15.31
CA GLN A 292 3.73 7.59 14.82
C GLN A 292 4.39 7.18 13.49
N ALA A 293 5.61 6.70 13.59
CA ALA A 293 6.43 6.25 12.48
C ALA A 293 6.87 4.79 12.72
N ASN A 294 5.93 3.86 12.55
CA ASN A 294 6.20 2.45 12.80
C ASN A 294 7.02 1.82 11.67
N HIS A 295 7.91 0.91 12.04
CA HIS A 295 8.65 0.09 11.07
C HIS A 295 7.69 -0.81 10.28
N ALA A 296 7.99 -1.01 9.00
CA ALA A 296 7.19 -1.86 8.14
C ALA A 296 7.16 -3.32 8.64
N ASN A 297 6.01 -3.97 8.52
CA ASN A 297 5.77 -5.35 8.92
C ASN A 297 5.27 -6.17 7.73
N PHE A 298 5.59 -7.47 7.72
CA PHE A 298 5.12 -8.38 6.66
C PHE A 298 3.59 -8.41 6.53
N ILE A 299 2.87 -8.24 7.64
CA ILE A 299 1.41 -8.17 7.65
C ILE A 299 0.87 -7.07 6.73
N GLU A 300 1.58 -5.96 6.60
CA GLU A 300 1.19 -4.86 5.70
C GLU A 300 1.37 -5.25 4.22
N VAL A 301 2.41 -6.03 3.91
CA VAL A 301 2.62 -6.60 2.56
C VAL A 301 1.53 -7.63 2.23
N ALA A 302 1.22 -8.54 3.17
CA ALA A 302 0.14 -9.50 3.01
C ALA A 302 -1.22 -8.81 2.83
N SER A 303 -1.45 -7.73 3.57
CA SER A 303 -2.65 -6.90 3.45
C SER A 303 -2.73 -6.20 2.08
N ALA A 304 -1.62 -5.73 1.55
CA ALA A 304 -1.56 -5.16 0.21
C ALA A 304 -1.86 -6.20 -0.89
N LEU A 305 -1.41 -7.44 -0.68
CA LEU A 305 -1.73 -8.56 -1.58
C LEU A 305 -3.22 -8.92 -1.55
N ALA A 306 -3.91 -8.73 -0.42
CA ALA A 306 -5.36 -8.93 -0.34
C ALA A 306 -6.13 -7.97 -1.27
N VAL A 307 -5.67 -6.72 -1.45
CA VAL A 307 -6.25 -5.79 -2.43
C VAL A 307 -6.12 -6.34 -3.85
N ILE A 308 -4.93 -6.87 -4.18
CA ILE A 308 -4.65 -7.43 -5.51
C ILE A 308 -5.50 -8.69 -5.75
N ASP A 309 -5.57 -9.58 -4.75
CA ASP A 309 -6.35 -10.81 -4.81
C ASP A 309 -7.85 -10.52 -4.97
N PHE A 310 -8.39 -9.55 -4.25
CA PHE A 310 -9.78 -9.12 -4.40
C PHE A 310 -10.09 -8.63 -5.82
N MET A 311 -9.16 -7.96 -6.48
CA MET A 311 -9.36 -7.51 -7.86
C MET A 311 -9.29 -8.63 -8.90
N GLU A 312 -8.71 -9.76 -8.56
CA GLU A 312 -8.67 -10.96 -9.40
C GLU A 312 -9.86 -11.90 -9.18
N MET A 313 -10.61 -11.74 -8.08
CA MET A 313 -11.79 -12.57 -7.82
C MET A 313 -12.85 -12.37 -8.90
N GLU A 314 -13.24 -13.43 -9.55
CA GLU A 314 -14.31 -13.46 -10.55
C GLU A 314 -15.67 -13.81 -9.93
N GLU A 315 -15.67 -14.76 -9.00
CA GLU A 315 -16.84 -15.21 -8.27
C GLU A 315 -16.86 -14.59 -6.87
N PHE A 316 -17.95 -13.97 -6.53
CA PHE A 316 -18.28 -13.50 -5.20
C PHE A 316 -19.48 -14.28 -4.75
N ALA A 317 -19.49 -14.75 -3.53
CA ALA A 317 -20.56 -15.47 -2.85
C ALA A 317 -21.67 -16.08 -3.71
N VAL A 318 -22.03 -17.29 -3.43
CA VAL A 318 -23.25 -17.90 -3.97
C VAL A 318 -24.42 -17.09 -3.44
N GLU A 319 -25.23 -16.53 -4.34
CA GLU A 319 -26.55 -15.97 -3.98
C GLU A 319 -27.36 -17.07 -3.32
N SER A 320 -27.60 -16.98 -2.02
CA SER A 320 -28.55 -17.86 -1.38
C SER A 320 -29.96 -17.42 -1.79
N ALA A 321 -30.92 -18.34 -1.80
CA ALA A 321 -32.32 -18.07 -2.13
C ALA A 321 -32.96 -16.95 -1.26
N ASP A 322 -32.33 -16.56 -0.17
CA ASP A 322 -32.74 -15.53 0.78
C ASP A 322 -32.13 -14.15 0.56
N THR A 323 -31.49 -13.89 -0.59
CA THR A 323 -30.89 -12.59 -0.95
C THR A 323 -29.79 -12.08 0.01
N THR A 324 -29.36 -12.85 0.98
CA THR A 324 -28.24 -12.49 1.86
C THR A 324 -26.92 -12.89 1.25
N ILE A 325 -26.06 -11.90 0.98
CA ILE A 325 -24.70 -12.13 0.50
C ILE A 325 -23.91 -12.84 1.61
N THR A 326 -23.37 -14.01 1.31
CA THR A 326 -22.40 -14.67 2.19
C THR A 326 -20.99 -14.31 1.73
N PRO A 327 -20.21 -13.54 2.48
CA PRO A 327 -18.89 -13.11 2.04
C PRO A 327 -17.93 -14.29 1.94
N TYR A 328 -16.99 -14.21 1.00
CA TYR A 328 -15.81 -15.05 1.04
C TYR A 328 -14.92 -14.63 2.21
N PHE A 329 -14.64 -15.57 3.09
CA PHE A 329 -13.69 -15.38 4.19
C PHE A 329 -12.32 -15.89 3.74
N LYS A 330 -11.32 -15.00 3.81
CA LYS A 330 -9.92 -15.36 3.55
C LYS A 330 -9.08 -14.99 4.75
N GLU A 331 -8.21 -15.89 5.14
CA GLU A 331 -7.20 -15.60 6.16
C GLU A 331 -5.81 -15.81 5.58
N PHE A 332 -4.87 -15.04 6.07
CA PHE A 332 -3.47 -15.24 5.81
C PHE A 332 -2.77 -15.56 7.12
N ALA A 333 -2.23 -16.77 7.19
CA ALA A 333 -1.42 -17.22 8.32
C ALA A 333 -0.03 -17.59 7.83
N VAL A 334 0.99 -17.03 8.45
CA VAL A 334 2.37 -17.48 8.23
C VAL A 334 2.61 -18.70 9.10
N ASN A 335 3.33 -19.71 8.57
CA ASN A 335 3.74 -20.86 9.38
C ASN A 335 4.56 -20.37 10.57
N THR A 336 3.98 -20.47 11.76
CA THR A 336 4.54 -19.94 13.01
C THR A 336 5.74 -20.73 13.52
N LEU A 337 6.04 -21.89 12.93
CA LEU A 337 7.15 -22.77 13.36
C LEU A 337 8.52 -22.20 12.99
N THR A 338 8.59 -21.28 12.06
CA THR A 338 9.84 -20.61 11.68
C THR A 338 9.96 -19.24 12.35
N ASN A 339 10.93 -19.08 13.24
CA ASN A 339 11.24 -17.78 13.85
C ASN A 339 12.01 -16.82 12.93
N ASN A 340 12.32 -17.25 11.72
CA ASN A 340 13.07 -16.49 10.75
C ASN A 340 12.17 -15.49 10.01
N PRO A 341 12.71 -14.37 9.50
CA PRO A 341 11.98 -13.53 8.57
C PRO A 341 11.45 -14.35 7.40
N VAL A 342 10.26 -14.02 6.93
CA VAL A 342 9.65 -14.66 5.76
C VAL A 342 10.47 -14.31 4.51
N SER A 343 10.74 -15.29 3.66
CA SER A 343 11.37 -15.12 2.35
C SER A 343 10.44 -15.68 1.25
N PHE A 344 10.78 -15.55 -0.02
CA PHE A 344 9.94 -16.05 -1.11
C PHE A 344 9.62 -17.55 -1.00
N PRO A 345 10.55 -18.45 -0.67
CA PRO A 345 10.24 -19.87 -0.49
C PRO A 345 9.21 -20.18 0.60
N ASN A 346 9.01 -19.27 1.55
CA ASN A 346 8.04 -19.46 2.63
C ASN A 346 6.60 -19.08 2.23
N LEU A 347 6.42 -18.44 1.06
CA LEU A 347 5.13 -18.05 0.53
C LEU A 347 4.46 -19.22 -0.21
N SER A 348 3.14 -19.19 -0.30
CA SER A 348 2.43 -20.10 -1.21
C SER A 348 2.89 -19.88 -2.66
N ASP A 349 2.82 -20.94 -3.47
CA ASP A 349 3.24 -20.87 -4.86
C ASP A 349 2.47 -19.81 -5.65
N ALA A 350 1.18 -19.65 -5.38
CA ALA A 350 0.36 -18.62 -6.00
C ALA A 350 0.87 -17.19 -5.68
N THR A 351 1.20 -16.93 -4.40
CA THR A 351 1.75 -15.64 -3.97
C THR A 351 3.15 -15.42 -4.52
N LYS A 352 4.01 -16.44 -4.43
CA LYS A 352 5.38 -16.39 -4.94
C LYS A 352 5.41 -16.03 -6.43
N ARG A 353 4.60 -16.70 -7.26
CA ARG A 353 4.49 -16.39 -8.70
C ARG A 353 4.09 -14.93 -8.99
N LYS A 354 3.24 -14.36 -8.16
CA LYS A 354 2.78 -12.98 -8.34
C LYS A 354 3.87 -11.95 -8.06
N ILE A 355 4.68 -12.15 -7.00
CA ILE A 355 5.54 -11.08 -6.48
C ILE A 355 7.04 -11.33 -6.65
N ALA A 356 7.51 -12.58 -6.68
CA ALA A 356 8.94 -12.86 -6.62
C ALA A 356 9.71 -12.26 -7.82
N LYS A 357 9.24 -12.53 -9.04
CA LYS A 357 9.89 -12.02 -10.26
C LYS A 357 9.83 -10.49 -10.38
N PRO A 358 8.65 -9.84 -10.25
CA PRO A 358 8.58 -8.38 -10.31
C PRO A 358 9.42 -7.69 -9.23
N MET A 359 9.32 -8.13 -7.98
CA MET A 359 10.08 -7.52 -6.89
C MET A 359 11.59 -7.71 -7.06
N THR A 360 12.05 -8.88 -7.50
CA THR A 360 13.48 -9.11 -7.75
C THR A 360 13.98 -8.25 -8.90
N THR A 361 13.22 -8.14 -9.99
CA THR A 361 13.55 -7.29 -11.12
C THR A 361 13.69 -5.83 -10.68
N PHE A 362 12.75 -5.34 -9.89
CA PHE A 362 12.78 -3.97 -9.37
C PHE A 362 13.93 -3.76 -8.38
N HIS A 363 14.17 -4.72 -7.48
CA HIS A 363 15.26 -4.61 -6.51
C HIS A 363 16.64 -4.57 -7.16
N LEU A 364 16.88 -5.35 -8.23
CA LEU A 364 18.09 -5.24 -9.05
C LEU A 364 18.21 -3.88 -9.75
N ALA A 365 17.09 -3.32 -10.25
CA ALA A 365 17.07 -1.98 -10.85
C ALA A 365 17.40 -0.91 -9.79
N VAL A 366 16.84 -1.01 -8.59
CA VAL A 366 17.18 -0.14 -7.46
C VAL A 366 18.67 -0.23 -7.12
N PHE A 367 19.21 -1.44 -7.08
CA PHE A 367 20.63 -1.64 -6.82
C PHE A 367 21.51 -0.98 -7.91
N PHE A 368 21.12 -1.11 -9.18
CA PHE A 368 21.83 -0.45 -10.29
C PHE A 368 21.74 1.08 -10.19
N ILE A 369 20.57 1.63 -9.90
CA ILE A 369 20.36 3.07 -9.74
C ILE A 369 21.29 3.63 -8.64
N ASN A 370 21.36 2.95 -7.50
CA ASN A 370 22.13 3.39 -6.35
C ASN A 370 23.64 3.30 -6.58
N ASN A 371 24.13 2.29 -7.29
CA ASN A 371 25.56 1.98 -7.32
C ASN A 371 26.24 2.29 -8.66
N TYR A 372 25.49 2.32 -9.77
CA TYR A 372 26.09 2.37 -11.10
C TYR A 372 25.58 3.51 -11.99
N LEU A 373 24.30 3.89 -11.90
CA LEU A 373 23.65 4.78 -12.87
C LEU A 373 24.38 6.14 -12.99
N GLU A 374 24.72 6.75 -11.86
CA GLU A 374 25.40 8.05 -11.85
C GLU A 374 26.79 7.96 -12.51
N ASN A 375 27.55 6.91 -12.22
CA ASN A 375 28.87 6.68 -12.84
C ASN A 375 28.76 6.40 -14.34
N ALA A 376 27.76 5.59 -14.74
CA ALA A 376 27.48 5.32 -16.15
C ALA A 376 27.19 6.62 -16.93
N ILE A 377 26.39 7.53 -16.36
CA ILE A 377 26.04 8.80 -17.00
C ILE A 377 27.25 9.78 -17.03
N LYS A 378 27.95 9.88 -15.90
CA LYS A 378 29.06 10.89 -15.79
C LYS A 378 30.35 10.48 -16.49
N LYS A 379 30.73 9.21 -16.43
CA LYS A 379 32.06 8.73 -16.82
C LYS A 379 32.04 7.72 -17.95
N GLU A 380 31.31 6.61 -17.81
CA GLU A 380 31.41 5.47 -18.70
C GLU A 380 30.74 5.70 -20.06
N LYS A 381 29.64 6.43 -20.07
CA LYS A 381 28.82 6.78 -21.25
C LYS A 381 28.59 5.58 -22.19
N PRO A 382 28.05 4.48 -21.66
CA PRO A 382 27.82 3.27 -22.44
C PRO A 382 26.85 3.52 -23.61
N PRO A 383 26.89 2.69 -24.66
CA PRO A 383 26.06 2.88 -25.86
C PRO A 383 24.58 3.04 -25.60
N TRP A 384 24.00 2.36 -24.61
CA TRP A 384 22.58 2.48 -24.30
C TRP A 384 22.18 3.89 -23.79
N LEU A 385 23.13 4.71 -23.29
CA LEU A 385 22.90 6.12 -22.96
C LEU A 385 23.05 7.04 -24.19
N THR A 386 23.97 6.72 -25.11
CA THR A 386 24.41 7.63 -26.15
C THR A 386 23.86 7.30 -27.55
N ASP A 387 23.47 6.04 -27.79
CA ASP A 387 22.94 5.60 -29.08
C ASP A 387 21.51 6.11 -29.32
N GLY A 388 21.20 6.36 -30.60
CA GLY A 388 19.88 6.81 -31.04
C GLY A 388 19.70 8.31 -30.99
N THR A 389 18.46 8.76 -31.21
CA THR A 389 18.10 10.19 -31.25
C THR A 389 18.07 10.82 -29.85
N THR A 390 17.69 10.06 -28.84
CA THR A 390 17.61 10.51 -27.44
C THR A 390 18.88 10.12 -26.71
N LYS A 391 19.67 11.12 -26.36
CA LYS A 391 20.87 10.96 -25.54
C LYS A 391 20.58 11.32 -24.11
N ILE A 392 21.16 10.56 -23.17
CA ILE A 392 21.05 10.82 -21.74
C ILE A 392 22.36 11.43 -21.28
N GLU A 393 22.33 12.69 -20.91
CA GLU A 393 23.47 13.48 -20.49
C GLU A 393 23.45 13.76 -18.98
N THR A 394 24.51 14.37 -18.47
CA THR A 394 24.66 14.70 -17.04
C THR A 394 23.55 15.60 -16.49
N THR A 395 22.92 16.42 -17.34
CA THR A 395 21.75 17.24 -16.99
C THR A 395 20.56 16.43 -16.55
N PHE A 396 20.45 15.16 -16.97
CA PHE A 396 19.41 14.24 -16.51
C PHE A 396 19.44 14.05 -14.99
N LEU A 397 20.63 14.01 -14.37
CA LEU A 397 20.81 13.82 -12.93
C LEU A 397 20.27 15.00 -12.08
N SER A 398 20.19 16.20 -12.67
CA SER A 398 19.58 17.37 -12.04
C SER A 398 18.09 17.53 -12.36
N GLY A 399 17.57 16.71 -13.27
CA GLY A 399 16.16 16.73 -13.69
C GLY A 399 15.20 16.28 -12.61
N SER A 400 13.99 16.82 -12.61
CA SER A 400 12.93 16.51 -11.64
C SER A 400 12.61 15.03 -11.58
N PHE A 401 12.56 14.34 -12.73
CA PHE A 401 12.31 12.91 -12.79
C PHE A 401 13.34 12.10 -11.99
N TYR A 402 14.65 12.34 -12.25
CA TYR A 402 15.70 11.60 -11.56
C TYR A 402 15.69 11.86 -10.05
N GLN A 403 15.44 13.09 -9.63
CA GLN A 403 15.36 13.42 -8.22
C GLN A 403 14.18 12.70 -7.54
N LYS A 404 13.02 12.62 -8.21
CA LYS A 404 11.86 11.86 -7.70
C LYS A 404 12.11 10.37 -7.68
N LEU A 405 12.74 9.83 -8.72
CA LEU A 405 13.14 8.42 -8.76
C LEU A 405 14.14 8.09 -7.64
N SER A 406 15.14 8.94 -7.40
CA SER A 406 16.12 8.76 -6.33
C SER A 406 15.47 8.81 -4.94
N SER A 407 14.52 9.74 -4.71
CA SER A 407 13.77 9.81 -3.46
C SER A 407 12.91 8.55 -3.27
N PHE A 408 12.21 8.11 -4.30
CA PHE A 408 11.39 6.89 -4.25
C PHE A 408 12.24 5.64 -3.97
N VAL A 409 13.41 5.54 -4.58
CA VAL A 409 14.38 4.46 -4.37
C VAL A 409 14.92 4.47 -2.93
N ALA A 410 15.18 5.65 -2.37
CA ALA A 410 15.60 5.79 -0.97
C ALA A 410 14.48 5.31 -0.01
N ASP A 411 13.24 5.70 -0.24
CA ASP A 411 12.09 5.25 0.53
C ASP A 411 11.88 3.72 0.41
N TYR A 412 12.11 3.15 -0.78
CA TYR A 412 12.06 1.70 -0.98
C TYR A 412 13.15 0.97 -0.19
N ASN A 413 14.38 1.49 -0.16
CA ASN A 413 15.46 0.88 0.61
C ASN A 413 15.15 0.89 2.12
N ILE A 414 14.65 2.01 2.64
CA ILE A 414 14.20 2.11 4.03
C ILE A 414 13.08 1.08 4.31
N PHE A 415 12.10 0.98 3.43
CA PHE A 415 11.01 0.02 3.58
C PHE A 415 11.50 -1.43 3.60
N MET A 416 12.42 -1.80 2.71
CA MET A 416 12.99 -3.15 2.69
C MET A 416 13.87 -3.44 3.90
N GLU A 417 14.59 -2.45 4.41
CA GLU A 417 15.37 -2.56 5.63
C GLU A 417 14.47 -2.72 6.86
N GLU A 418 13.44 -1.89 7.00
CA GLU A 418 12.42 -2.01 8.06
C GLU A 418 11.77 -3.40 8.05
N LEU A 419 11.34 -3.89 6.88
CA LEU A 419 10.75 -5.22 6.71
C LEU A 419 11.72 -6.33 7.10
N SER A 420 12.97 -6.25 6.65
CA SER A 420 13.98 -7.29 6.89
C SER A 420 14.39 -7.37 8.35
N ASN A 421 14.43 -6.24 9.05
CA ASN A 421 14.86 -6.12 10.44
C ASN A 421 13.69 -6.17 11.43
N ASN A 422 12.44 -6.32 10.95
CA ASN A 422 11.30 -6.40 11.86
C ASN A 422 11.37 -7.67 12.71
N ILE A 423 11.47 -7.47 14.03
CA ILE A 423 11.68 -8.55 15.00
C ILE A 423 10.40 -9.40 15.13
N ALA A 424 9.22 -8.79 14.97
CA ALA A 424 7.95 -9.48 15.12
C ALA A 424 7.72 -10.45 13.94
N ARG A 425 7.60 -9.91 12.74
CA ARG A 425 7.45 -10.66 11.51
C ARG A 425 8.13 -9.91 10.38
N GLY A 426 9.39 -10.25 10.15
CA GLY A 426 10.17 -9.70 9.06
C GLY A 426 9.80 -10.32 7.72
N PHE A 427 10.04 -9.56 6.65
CA PHE A 427 10.04 -10.07 5.29
C PHE A 427 11.39 -9.74 4.66
N ARG A 428 12.18 -10.76 4.43
CA ARG A 428 13.55 -10.66 3.90
C ARG A 428 13.69 -11.44 2.59
N PRO A 429 13.05 -10.97 1.51
CA PRO A 429 13.19 -11.61 0.21
C PRO A 429 14.58 -11.41 -0.39
N PHE A 430 15.31 -10.37 0.05
CA PHE A 430 16.64 -10.02 -0.43
C PHE A 430 17.65 -9.91 0.70
N LYS A 431 18.91 -10.25 0.41
CA LYS A 431 20.02 -10.10 1.33
C LYS A 431 20.37 -8.62 1.49
N LEU A 432 20.48 -8.14 2.72
CA LEU A 432 20.88 -6.78 3.02
C LEU A 432 22.40 -6.61 2.94
N GLY A 433 22.86 -5.41 2.56
CA GLY A 433 24.27 -5.07 2.56
C GLY A 433 25.13 -5.89 1.60
N ILE A 434 24.52 -6.48 0.58
CA ILE A 434 25.21 -7.30 -0.42
C ILE A 434 26.20 -6.45 -1.21
N LYS A 435 27.37 -7.00 -1.46
CA LYS A 435 28.39 -6.34 -2.28
C LYS A 435 28.08 -6.50 -3.76
N PRO A 436 28.56 -5.57 -4.63
CA PRO A 436 28.43 -5.73 -6.07
C PRO A 436 28.94 -7.09 -6.62
N SER A 437 29.98 -7.62 -6.03
CA SER A 437 30.57 -8.93 -6.39
C SER A 437 29.70 -10.14 -6.03
N GLU A 438 28.61 -9.95 -5.29
CA GLU A 438 27.72 -11.02 -4.81
C GLU A 438 26.28 -10.82 -5.30
N ILE A 439 26.07 -9.90 -6.25
CA ILE A 439 24.73 -9.49 -6.68
C ILE A 439 23.91 -10.61 -7.30
N SER A 440 24.54 -11.61 -7.88
CA SER A 440 23.87 -12.81 -8.39
C SER A 440 23.21 -13.65 -7.28
N HIS A 441 23.61 -13.47 -6.02
CA HIS A 441 23.05 -14.15 -4.83
C HIS A 441 22.13 -13.25 -3.99
N ILE A 442 21.57 -12.20 -4.59
CA ILE A 442 20.79 -11.19 -3.86
C ILE A 442 19.49 -11.74 -3.24
N VAL A 443 18.91 -12.77 -3.84
CA VAL A 443 17.65 -13.36 -3.34
C VAL A 443 17.94 -14.26 -2.14
N THR A 444 17.17 -14.05 -1.06
CA THR A 444 17.32 -14.86 0.17
C THR A 444 16.75 -16.27 -0.06
N ASP A 445 17.48 -17.29 0.43
CA ASP A 445 17.08 -18.71 0.39
C ASP A 445 16.81 -19.26 -1.01
N ILE A 446 17.25 -18.56 -2.05
CA ILE A 446 17.22 -19.05 -3.44
C ILE A 446 18.62 -18.93 -4.03
N GLU A 447 19.18 -20.06 -4.42
CA GLU A 447 20.47 -20.08 -5.10
C GLU A 447 20.30 -19.78 -6.60
N PRO A 448 21.17 -18.95 -7.19
CA PRO A 448 21.12 -18.67 -8.62
C PRO A 448 21.54 -19.89 -9.44
N GLU A 449 20.92 -20.05 -10.60
CA GLU A 449 21.28 -21.10 -11.54
C GLU A 449 22.73 -20.94 -12.04
N LYS A 450 23.46 -22.05 -12.03
CA LYS A 450 24.83 -22.12 -12.55
C LYS A 450 24.84 -22.25 -14.09
N LYS A 451 24.36 -21.24 -14.81
CA LYS A 451 24.56 -21.22 -16.27
C LYS A 451 25.98 -20.79 -16.57
N LYS A 452 26.72 -21.67 -17.25
CA LYS A 452 28.08 -21.41 -17.75
C LYS A 452 28.02 -20.41 -18.93
N ILE A 453 27.91 -19.13 -18.66
CA ILE A 453 27.91 -18.16 -19.76
C ILE A 453 29.22 -17.38 -19.87
N PHE A 454 30.04 -17.33 -18.83
CA PHE A 454 31.29 -16.56 -18.93
C PHE A 454 32.49 -17.20 -18.21
N ILE A 455 33.60 -17.19 -18.89
CA ILE A 455 34.92 -17.61 -18.39
C ILE A 455 35.69 -16.32 -18.05
N GLY A 456 35.67 -15.90 -16.80
CA GLY A 456 36.45 -14.73 -16.33
C GLY A 456 36.36 -14.51 -14.84
N LYS A 457 37.44 -14.14 -14.19
CA LYS A 457 37.53 -13.77 -12.76
C LYS A 457 36.83 -12.42 -12.55
N ASP A 458 36.04 -12.20 -11.57
CA ASP A 458 35.39 -10.97 -11.12
C ASP A 458 34.14 -10.50 -11.89
N MET A 459 33.33 -11.41 -12.43
CA MET A 459 32.19 -11.04 -13.27
C MET A 459 30.95 -10.57 -12.52
N ASP A 460 30.82 -10.85 -11.24
CA ASP A 460 29.63 -10.41 -10.48
C ASP A 460 29.57 -8.90 -10.29
N SER A 461 30.71 -8.20 -10.17
CA SER A 461 30.75 -6.74 -10.05
C SER A 461 30.34 -6.01 -11.34
N GLU A 462 30.49 -6.63 -12.50
CA GLU A 462 30.11 -6.07 -13.80
C GLU A 462 28.79 -6.64 -14.35
N TYR A 463 28.18 -7.62 -13.63
CA TYR A 463 27.02 -8.34 -14.12
C TYR A 463 25.87 -7.42 -14.52
N LEU A 464 25.48 -6.47 -13.65
CA LEU A 464 24.39 -5.54 -13.96
C LEU A 464 24.72 -4.60 -15.12
N THR A 465 25.98 -4.15 -15.24
CA THR A 465 26.45 -3.34 -16.37
C THR A 465 26.41 -4.16 -17.67
N HIS A 466 26.77 -5.43 -17.60
CA HIS A 466 26.66 -6.34 -18.73
C HIS A 466 25.22 -6.54 -19.17
N LEU A 467 24.28 -6.77 -18.23
CA LEU A 467 22.85 -6.86 -18.54
C LEU A 467 22.32 -5.62 -19.23
N MET A 468 22.67 -4.42 -18.74
CA MET A 468 22.30 -3.16 -19.37
C MET A 468 22.83 -3.02 -20.81
N ASN A 469 24.07 -3.46 -21.05
CA ASN A 469 24.69 -3.45 -22.38
C ASN A 469 24.14 -4.51 -23.33
N SER A 470 23.54 -5.59 -22.81
CA SER A 470 23.00 -6.72 -23.59
C SER A 470 21.58 -6.47 -24.12
N VAL A 471 20.89 -5.44 -23.64
CA VAL A 471 19.54 -5.12 -24.10
C VAL A 471 19.56 -4.84 -25.60
N ASN A 472 18.69 -5.53 -26.34
CA ASN A 472 18.68 -5.49 -27.82
C ASN A 472 18.39 -4.07 -28.33
N LYS A 473 19.32 -3.56 -29.16
CA LYS A 473 19.33 -2.20 -29.71
C LYS A 473 18.47 -2.05 -30.97
N ASN A 474 18.05 -3.14 -31.59
CA ASN A 474 17.45 -3.12 -32.93
C ASN A 474 15.94 -2.79 -32.95
N ASN A 475 15.39 -2.26 -31.88
CA ASN A 475 13.98 -1.89 -31.82
C ASN A 475 13.82 -0.43 -32.32
N LYS A 476 13.21 -0.22 -33.50
CA LYS A 476 12.89 1.12 -34.04
C LYS A 476 12.18 2.03 -33.04
N PHE A 477 11.50 1.42 -32.12
CA PHE A 477 10.80 1.99 -31.01
C PHE A 477 11.69 2.76 -29.99
N GLN A 478 12.95 2.33 -29.78
CA GLN A 478 13.85 2.99 -28.84
C GLN A 478 14.22 4.42 -29.24
N ASN A 479 14.05 4.76 -30.52
CA ASN A 479 14.33 6.09 -31.04
C ASN A 479 13.26 7.14 -30.73
N THR A 480 12.09 6.73 -30.27
CA THR A 480 10.96 7.61 -29.93
C THR A 480 10.85 7.89 -28.42
N LEU A 481 11.64 7.19 -27.59
CA LEU A 481 11.57 7.30 -26.14
C LEU A 481 12.15 8.64 -25.65
N SER A 482 11.48 9.23 -24.63
CA SER A 482 12.10 10.31 -23.84
C SER A 482 13.29 9.76 -23.02
N PRO A 483 14.17 10.62 -22.48
CA PRO A 483 15.27 10.18 -21.60
C PRO A 483 14.79 9.32 -20.43
N GLU A 484 13.67 9.70 -19.79
CA GLU A 484 13.04 9.02 -18.67
C GLU A 484 12.54 7.63 -19.07
N GLN A 485 11.80 7.55 -20.18
CA GLN A 485 11.31 6.31 -20.74
C GLN A 485 12.45 5.38 -21.15
N LYS A 486 13.50 5.93 -21.75
CA LYS A 486 14.68 5.17 -22.20
C LYS A 486 15.37 4.49 -21.01
N ILE A 487 15.66 5.23 -19.93
CA ILE A 487 16.28 4.66 -18.72
C ILE A 487 15.41 3.56 -18.14
N MET A 488 14.11 3.82 -17.94
CA MET A 488 13.22 2.85 -17.34
C MET A 488 13.03 1.60 -18.20
N TYR A 489 13.01 1.76 -19.53
CA TYR A 489 12.98 0.64 -20.47
C TYR A 489 14.21 -0.25 -20.32
N TYR A 490 15.41 0.34 -20.36
CA TYR A 490 16.67 -0.43 -20.25
C TYR A 490 16.78 -1.11 -18.87
N LEU A 491 16.45 -0.42 -17.80
CA LEU A 491 16.43 -1.01 -16.45
C LEU A 491 15.47 -2.20 -16.36
N ASN A 492 14.24 -2.05 -16.86
CA ASN A 492 13.24 -3.13 -16.79
C ASN A 492 13.69 -4.35 -17.62
N GLU A 493 14.09 -4.14 -18.88
CA GLU A 493 14.47 -5.25 -19.76
C GLU A 493 15.75 -5.94 -19.31
N ALA A 494 16.77 -5.18 -18.91
CA ALA A 494 18.02 -5.74 -18.42
C ALA A 494 17.81 -6.59 -17.17
N MET A 495 17.11 -6.05 -16.17
CA MET A 495 16.92 -6.76 -14.90
C MET A 495 15.95 -7.94 -15.03
N LYS A 496 14.91 -7.84 -15.88
CA LYS A 496 14.02 -8.96 -16.21
C LYS A 496 14.79 -10.12 -16.86
N ASN A 497 15.70 -9.80 -17.80
CA ASN A 497 16.58 -10.80 -18.41
C ASN A 497 17.49 -11.45 -17.37
N GLY A 498 18.08 -10.65 -16.47
CA GLY A 498 18.93 -11.15 -15.40
C GLY A 498 18.19 -12.08 -14.43
N VAL A 499 16.97 -11.72 -14.02
CA VAL A 499 16.13 -12.58 -13.18
C VAL A 499 15.77 -13.87 -13.90
N THR A 500 15.38 -13.82 -15.16
CA THR A 500 15.05 -14.98 -15.96
C THR A 500 16.27 -15.89 -16.14
N GLU A 501 17.47 -15.32 -16.34
CA GLU A 501 18.71 -16.09 -16.47
C GLU A 501 19.12 -16.81 -15.18
N LYS A 502 18.98 -16.14 -14.03
CA LYS A 502 19.51 -16.63 -12.75
C LYS A 502 18.51 -17.38 -11.88
N TYR A 503 17.21 -17.13 -12.04
CA TYR A 503 16.20 -17.59 -11.10
C TYR A 503 14.95 -18.17 -11.76
N SER A 504 14.97 -18.49 -13.09
CA SER A 504 13.76 -18.91 -13.80
C SER A 504 13.07 -20.09 -13.12
N HIS A 505 13.79 -21.18 -12.83
CA HIS A 505 13.19 -22.36 -12.21
C HIS A 505 12.67 -22.07 -10.80
N ALA A 506 13.44 -21.36 -9.97
CA ALA A 506 13.05 -21.10 -8.59
C ALA A 506 11.84 -20.16 -8.43
N MET A 507 11.53 -19.35 -9.46
CA MET A 507 10.44 -18.36 -9.46
C MET A 507 9.26 -18.77 -10.35
N GLU A 508 9.46 -19.69 -11.30
CA GLU A 508 8.46 -20.19 -12.23
C GLU A 508 7.99 -21.61 -11.90
N ASP A 509 8.86 -22.47 -11.31
CA ASP A 509 8.56 -23.85 -10.99
C ASP A 509 7.68 -24.00 -9.74
N ALA A 510 6.46 -23.58 -9.89
CA ALA A 510 5.34 -24.06 -9.10
C ALA A 510 4.15 -24.23 -10.07
N ILE A 511 4.39 -25.00 -11.12
CA ILE A 511 3.33 -25.53 -11.99
C ILE A 511 2.91 -26.88 -11.46
#